data_3bde03f59ccca05093afbf4486d4552e
#
_entry.id   3bde03f59ccca05093afbf4486d4552e
#
_cell.length_a   1.000
_cell.length_b   1.000
_cell.length_c   1.000
_cell.angle_alpha   90.00
_cell.angle_beta   90.00
_cell.angle_gamma   90.00
#
_symmetry.space_group_name_H-M   'P 1'
#
loop_
_entity.id
_entity.type
_entity.pdbx_description
1 polymer ?
#
loop_
_entity_poly.entity_id
_entity_poly.type
_entity_poly.pdbx_seq_one_letter_code
_entity_poly.pdbx_strand_id
1 'polypeptide(L)'
;MLNTGQSCDAPTRLLVERSCYDEVLEIARTAAENTAVGDPAEEGEHLGPLFDQIQYDRVQTMINVGIDEGARLLAGGPGKPEGFEDGWYVKPTIFADVENHMRVAREEIFGPVLAITPFDSEEEAISIANDTPYGLAAYVQTSDAGRAERVAARLRAGAVHINGAAVGYGTPFGGYKQSGNGREGGMMGLEDYLETKTLHGIF
;
A
#
# COMPACT_ATOMS: atom_id res chain seq x y z
N MET A 1 8.76 -3.96 2.05
CA MET A 1 7.53 -4.81 2.21
C MET A 1 7.43 -5.31 3.66
N LEU A 2 7.37 -4.37 4.60
CA LEU A 2 7.29 -4.69 6.03
C LEU A 2 6.12 -5.65 6.30
N ASN A 3 6.31 -6.58 7.26
CA ASN A 3 5.34 -7.62 7.62
C ASN A 3 4.81 -8.41 6.41
N THR A 4 5.67 -8.62 5.41
CA THR A 4 5.32 -9.35 4.17
C THR A 4 4.12 -8.72 3.42
N GLY A 5 3.95 -7.41 3.54
CA GLY A 5 2.84 -6.68 2.95
C GLY A 5 1.49 -6.87 3.65
N GLN A 6 1.46 -7.54 4.79
CA GLN A 6 0.27 -7.78 5.61
C GLN A 6 0.05 -6.61 6.59
N SER A 7 -0.13 -5.41 6.05
CA SER A 7 -0.46 -4.19 6.79
C SER A 7 -1.51 -3.41 6.00
N CYS A 8 -2.53 -2.92 6.67
CA CYS A 8 -3.66 -2.21 6.05
C CYS A 8 -3.25 -0.89 5.38
N ASP A 9 -2.15 -0.28 5.83
CA ASP A 9 -1.59 0.96 5.30
C ASP A 9 -0.37 0.73 4.39
N ALA A 10 -0.03 -0.52 4.06
CA ALA A 10 1.10 -0.83 3.19
C ALA A 10 0.95 -0.16 1.81
N PRO A 11 1.97 0.58 1.32
CA PRO A 11 1.94 1.18 -0.02
C PRO A 11 2.08 0.10 -1.09
N THR A 12 0.98 -0.35 -1.67
CA THR A 12 0.90 -1.44 -2.66
C THR A 12 0.78 -0.96 -4.09
N ARG A 13 0.47 0.34 -4.29
CA ARG A 13 0.40 1.00 -5.60
C ARG A 13 1.45 2.11 -5.62
N LEU A 14 2.38 2.02 -6.55
CA LEU A 14 3.40 3.04 -6.78
C LEU A 14 3.13 3.76 -8.10
N LEU A 15 2.74 5.02 -8.03
CA LEU A 15 2.59 5.89 -9.19
C LEU A 15 3.92 6.61 -9.45
N VAL A 16 4.44 6.52 -10.67
CA VAL A 16 5.76 7.03 -11.03
C VAL A 16 5.66 7.95 -12.24
N GLU A 17 6.22 9.16 -12.13
CA GLU A 17 6.31 10.08 -13.26
C GLU A 17 7.13 9.46 -14.40
N ARG A 18 6.62 9.54 -15.62
CA ARG A 18 7.23 8.87 -16.80
C ARG A 18 8.68 9.26 -17.03
N SER A 19 9.05 10.48 -16.67
CA SER A 19 10.43 10.98 -16.82
C SER A 19 11.48 10.20 -16.02
N CYS A 20 11.10 9.55 -14.90
CA CYS A 20 12.00 8.73 -14.08
C CYS A 20 11.55 7.25 -13.98
N TYR A 21 10.62 6.84 -14.84
CA TYR A 21 9.97 5.52 -14.74
C TYR A 21 10.99 4.37 -14.81
N ASP A 22 11.83 4.37 -15.84
CA ASP A 22 12.81 3.30 -16.05
C ASP A 22 13.82 3.19 -14.90
N GLU A 23 14.25 4.33 -14.36
CA GLU A 23 15.16 4.38 -13.20
C GLU A 23 14.48 3.77 -11.96
N VAL A 24 13.23 4.14 -11.69
CA VAL A 24 12.47 3.61 -10.56
C VAL A 24 12.19 2.12 -10.71
N LEU A 25 11.94 1.63 -11.92
CA LEU A 25 11.77 0.19 -12.17
C LEU A 25 13.05 -0.60 -11.83
N GLU A 26 14.21 -0.10 -12.20
CA GLU A 26 15.47 -0.76 -11.90
C GLU A 26 15.76 -0.77 -10.39
N ILE A 27 15.48 0.34 -9.70
CA ILE A 27 15.59 0.43 -8.24
C ILE A 27 14.64 -0.57 -7.59
N ALA A 28 13.38 -0.61 -8.02
CA ALA A 28 12.36 -1.48 -7.46
C ALA A 28 12.70 -2.96 -7.68
N ARG A 29 13.17 -3.33 -8.89
CA ARG A 29 13.65 -4.69 -9.20
C ARG A 29 14.77 -5.09 -8.26
N THR A 30 15.81 -4.26 -8.17
CA THR A 30 16.97 -4.51 -7.32
C THR A 30 16.57 -4.64 -5.85
N ALA A 31 15.65 -3.79 -5.38
CA ALA A 31 15.15 -3.86 -4.01
C ALA A 31 14.40 -5.17 -3.73
N ALA A 32 13.57 -5.65 -4.68
CA ALA A 32 12.87 -6.92 -4.53
C ALA A 32 13.83 -8.12 -4.53
N GLU A 33 14.80 -8.15 -5.44
CA GLU A 33 15.82 -9.21 -5.55
C GLU A 33 16.72 -9.28 -4.30
N ASN A 34 16.97 -8.15 -3.65
CA ASN A 34 17.76 -8.08 -2.42
C ASN A 34 16.92 -8.26 -1.14
N THR A 35 15.59 -8.32 -1.25
CA THR A 35 14.72 -8.56 -0.10
C THR A 35 14.75 -10.05 0.25
N ALA A 36 15.42 -10.37 1.34
CA ALA A 36 15.52 -11.75 1.83
C ALA A 36 14.16 -12.26 2.31
N VAL A 37 13.96 -13.57 2.16
CA VAL A 37 12.89 -14.33 2.82
C VAL A 37 13.57 -15.24 3.86
N GLY A 38 13.00 -15.33 5.06
CA GLY A 38 13.64 -16.05 6.18
C GLY A 38 12.66 -16.62 7.18
N ASP A 39 13.21 -17.44 8.10
CA ASP A 39 12.46 -17.99 9.20
C ASP A 39 12.12 -16.88 10.22
N PRO A 40 10.84 -16.70 10.59
CA PRO A 40 10.44 -15.68 11.57
C PRO A 40 10.98 -15.92 12.98
N ALA A 41 11.52 -17.10 13.27
CA ALA A 41 12.20 -17.40 14.54
C ALA A 41 13.65 -16.87 14.58
N GLU A 42 14.21 -16.49 13.45
CA GLU A 42 15.56 -15.93 13.36
C GLU A 42 15.52 -14.39 13.34
N GLU A 43 16.50 -13.75 13.98
CA GLU A 43 16.65 -12.30 13.92
C GLU A 43 17.17 -11.89 12.54
N GLY A 44 16.59 -10.85 11.95
CA GLY A 44 17.05 -10.29 10.67
C GLY A 44 16.02 -9.42 9.96
N GLU A 45 16.48 -8.74 8.92
CA GLU A 45 15.61 -7.95 8.03
C GLU A 45 15.15 -8.81 6.84
N HIS A 46 14.27 -9.76 7.10
CA HIS A 46 13.71 -10.66 6.07
C HIS A 46 12.18 -10.71 6.14
N LEU A 47 11.56 -11.14 5.06
CA LEU A 47 10.13 -11.38 5.01
C LEU A 47 9.84 -12.79 5.55
N GLY A 48 8.94 -12.86 6.52
CA GLY A 48 8.38 -14.12 7.00
C GLY A 48 7.29 -14.69 6.07
N PRO A 49 6.59 -15.76 6.50
CA PRO A 49 5.45 -16.31 5.76
C PRO A 49 4.21 -15.43 5.86
N LEU A 50 3.25 -15.67 4.98
CA LEU A 50 1.87 -15.23 5.18
C LEU A 50 1.23 -16.02 6.33
N PHE A 51 0.15 -15.49 6.89
CA PHE A 51 -0.38 -16.02 8.14
C PHE A 51 -1.09 -17.38 7.98
N ASP A 52 -1.63 -17.70 6.79
CA ASP A 52 -2.23 -19.02 6.53
C ASP A 52 -2.25 -19.38 5.03
N GLN A 53 -2.74 -20.61 4.73
CA GLN A 53 -2.88 -21.13 3.38
C GLN A 53 -3.88 -20.34 2.52
N ILE A 54 -4.98 -19.90 3.11
CA ILE A 54 -6.05 -19.19 2.37
C ILE A 54 -5.49 -17.89 1.82
N GLN A 55 -4.73 -17.16 2.64
CA GLN A 55 -4.08 -15.94 2.21
C GLN A 55 -2.96 -16.20 1.19
N TYR A 56 -2.18 -17.27 1.38
CA TYR A 56 -1.18 -17.69 0.39
C TYR A 56 -1.83 -17.94 -0.97
N ASP A 57 -2.89 -18.74 -1.02
CA ASP A 57 -3.58 -19.09 -2.27
C ASP A 57 -4.19 -17.84 -2.94
N ARG A 58 -4.73 -16.91 -2.13
CA ARG A 58 -5.23 -15.63 -2.61
C ARG A 58 -4.13 -14.78 -3.25
N VAL A 59 -2.98 -14.65 -2.60
CA VAL A 59 -1.84 -13.88 -3.12
C VAL A 59 -1.32 -14.50 -4.41
N GLN A 60 -1.15 -15.84 -4.45
CA GLN A 60 -0.74 -16.56 -5.66
C GLN A 60 -1.74 -16.36 -6.80
N THR A 61 -3.03 -16.40 -6.49
CA THR A 61 -4.10 -16.13 -7.48
C THR A 61 -3.96 -14.71 -8.03
N MET A 62 -3.77 -13.71 -7.19
CA MET A 62 -3.63 -12.32 -7.63
C MET A 62 -2.35 -12.08 -8.44
N ILE A 63 -1.25 -12.77 -8.12
CA ILE A 63 -0.03 -12.73 -8.94
C ILE A 63 -0.31 -13.27 -10.33
N ASN A 64 -0.99 -14.40 -10.45
CA ASN A 64 -1.35 -14.96 -11.76
C ASN A 64 -2.32 -14.05 -12.52
N VAL A 65 -3.31 -13.47 -11.84
CA VAL A 65 -4.24 -12.50 -12.44
C VAL A 65 -3.47 -11.30 -13.01
N GLY A 66 -2.48 -10.76 -12.30
CA GLY A 66 -1.67 -9.67 -12.83
C GLY A 66 -0.94 -10.03 -14.11
N ILE A 67 -0.40 -11.25 -14.20
CA ILE A 67 0.25 -11.77 -15.41
C ILE A 67 -0.78 -11.92 -16.55
N ASP A 68 -1.93 -12.52 -16.26
CA ASP A 68 -2.98 -12.80 -17.25
C ASP A 68 -3.62 -11.50 -17.78
N GLU A 69 -3.70 -10.46 -16.97
CA GLU A 69 -4.18 -9.12 -17.37
C GLU A 69 -3.12 -8.30 -18.13
N GLY A 70 -1.90 -8.82 -18.27
CA GLY A 70 -0.84 -8.23 -19.08
C GLY A 70 0.10 -7.28 -18.32
N ALA A 71 0.04 -7.21 -16.99
CA ALA A 71 1.04 -6.50 -16.21
C ALA A 71 2.41 -7.16 -16.38
N ARG A 72 3.45 -6.36 -16.58
CA ARG A 72 4.82 -6.87 -16.77
C ARG A 72 5.42 -7.30 -15.43
N LEU A 73 5.64 -8.60 -15.25
CA LEU A 73 6.34 -9.11 -14.08
C LEU A 73 7.81 -8.64 -14.10
N LEU A 74 8.19 -7.84 -13.14
CA LEU A 74 9.54 -7.25 -13.03
C LEU A 74 10.44 -8.07 -12.11
N ALA A 75 9.88 -8.60 -11.01
CA ALA A 75 10.59 -9.44 -10.05
C ALA A 75 9.60 -10.39 -9.33
N GLY A 76 10.10 -11.47 -8.76
CA GLY A 76 9.31 -12.42 -7.99
C GLY A 76 8.45 -13.35 -8.84
N GLY A 77 7.14 -13.25 -8.73
CA GLY A 77 6.19 -14.07 -9.48
C GLY A 77 5.65 -15.29 -8.70
N PRO A 78 4.90 -16.18 -9.37
CA PRO A 78 4.22 -17.27 -8.71
C PRO A 78 5.17 -18.31 -8.08
N GLY A 79 4.62 -19.08 -7.16
CA GLY A 79 5.33 -20.14 -6.44
C GLY A 79 6.07 -19.62 -5.21
N LYS A 80 6.67 -20.55 -4.49
CA LYS A 80 7.43 -20.28 -3.26
C LYS A 80 8.87 -19.88 -3.56
N PRO A 81 9.55 -19.16 -2.65
CA PRO A 81 11.00 -18.99 -2.73
C PRO A 81 11.73 -20.31 -2.59
N GLU A 82 12.91 -20.41 -3.19
CA GLU A 82 13.79 -21.59 -3.03
C GLU A 82 14.20 -21.78 -1.57
N GLY A 83 14.14 -23.01 -1.08
CA GLY A 83 14.45 -23.37 0.30
C GLY A 83 13.31 -23.12 1.30
N PHE A 84 12.14 -22.65 0.83
CA PHE A 84 10.96 -22.38 1.66
C PHE A 84 9.72 -23.14 1.13
N GLU A 85 9.90 -24.41 0.79
CA GLU A 85 8.83 -25.29 0.27
C GLU A 85 7.77 -25.57 1.34
N ASP A 86 8.19 -25.61 2.62
CA ASP A 86 7.29 -25.68 3.76
C ASP A 86 6.86 -24.28 4.22
N GLY A 87 5.59 -24.14 4.63
CA GLY A 87 5.01 -22.85 5.05
C GLY A 87 4.48 -22.00 3.90
N TRP A 88 4.00 -20.80 4.23
CA TRP A 88 3.22 -19.93 3.33
C TRP A 88 4.03 -18.75 2.81
N TYR A 89 5.24 -19.02 2.33
CA TYR A 89 6.17 -18.02 1.84
C TYR A 89 5.87 -17.59 0.41
N VAL A 90 5.95 -16.28 0.17
CA VAL A 90 5.74 -15.66 -1.15
C VAL A 90 6.97 -14.84 -1.52
N LYS A 91 7.35 -14.89 -2.78
CA LYS A 91 8.44 -14.08 -3.33
C LYS A 91 8.03 -12.60 -3.32
N PRO A 92 8.92 -11.67 -2.91
CA PRO A 92 8.73 -10.24 -3.19
C PRO A 92 8.43 -10.05 -4.67
N THR A 93 7.22 -9.59 -5.01
CA THR A 93 6.72 -9.55 -6.37
C THR A 93 6.44 -8.12 -6.80
N ILE A 94 6.94 -7.74 -7.98
CA ILE A 94 6.73 -6.40 -8.55
C ILE A 94 6.18 -6.52 -9.95
N PHE A 95 5.08 -5.81 -10.18
CA PHE A 95 4.49 -5.58 -11.48
C PHE A 95 4.79 -4.18 -11.97
N ALA A 96 5.22 -4.04 -13.22
CA ALA A 96 5.37 -2.81 -13.96
C ALA A 96 4.31 -2.69 -15.05
N ASP A 97 4.16 -1.50 -15.62
CA ASP A 97 3.22 -1.18 -16.69
C ASP A 97 1.77 -1.53 -16.31
N VAL A 98 1.46 -1.38 -15.02
CA VAL A 98 0.12 -1.67 -14.49
C VAL A 98 -0.83 -0.56 -14.88
N GLU A 99 -1.95 -0.92 -15.48
CA GLU A 99 -3.04 0.01 -15.74
C GLU A 99 -4.05 0.01 -14.59
N ASN A 100 -4.65 1.16 -14.32
CA ASN A 100 -5.50 1.34 -13.14
C ASN A 100 -6.77 0.46 -13.12
N HIS A 101 -7.17 -0.09 -14.27
CA HIS A 101 -8.31 -1.02 -14.34
C HIS A 101 -7.96 -2.46 -13.95
N MET A 102 -6.68 -2.84 -13.94
CA MET A 102 -6.22 -4.18 -13.58
C MET A 102 -6.53 -4.50 -12.12
N ARG A 103 -6.88 -5.75 -11.84
CA ARG A 103 -7.26 -6.19 -10.48
C ARG A 103 -6.12 -6.01 -9.48
N VAL A 104 -4.87 -6.22 -9.90
CA VAL A 104 -3.70 -5.98 -9.03
C VAL A 104 -3.54 -4.52 -8.59
N ALA A 105 -4.16 -3.56 -9.30
CA ALA A 105 -4.21 -2.15 -8.93
C ALA A 105 -5.46 -1.78 -8.12
N ARG A 106 -6.51 -2.60 -8.17
CA ARG A 106 -7.83 -2.26 -7.60
C ARG A 106 -8.20 -3.06 -6.36
N GLU A 107 -7.68 -4.29 -6.23
CA GLU A 107 -7.99 -5.16 -5.11
C GLU A 107 -6.85 -5.17 -4.10
N GLU A 108 -7.19 -5.23 -2.82
CA GLU A 108 -6.22 -5.40 -1.76
C GLU A 108 -5.68 -6.83 -1.77
N ILE A 109 -4.39 -7.00 -2.07
CA ILE A 109 -3.73 -8.30 -2.15
C ILE A 109 -3.36 -8.79 -0.75
N PHE A 110 -2.89 -7.90 0.12
CA PHE A 110 -2.43 -8.16 1.49
C PHE A 110 -1.28 -9.18 1.53
N GLY A 111 -0.29 -8.92 0.70
CA GLY A 111 0.90 -9.75 0.50
C GLY A 111 2.04 -8.91 -0.10
N PRO A 112 3.22 -9.51 -0.33
CA PRO A 112 4.42 -8.79 -0.76
C PRO A 112 4.39 -8.50 -2.28
N VAL A 113 3.35 -7.81 -2.74
CA VAL A 113 3.12 -7.48 -4.16
C VAL A 113 3.00 -5.97 -4.32
N LEU A 114 3.79 -5.41 -5.23
CA LEU A 114 3.78 -3.99 -5.60
C LEU A 114 3.38 -3.82 -7.07
N ALA A 115 2.41 -2.96 -7.32
CA ALA A 115 1.94 -2.57 -8.66
C ALA A 115 2.45 -1.16 -9.01
N ILE A 116 3.23 -1.04 -10.10
CA ILE A 116 3.82 0.22 -10.54
C ILE A 116 3.11 0.72 -11.80
N THR A 117 2.56 1.92 -11.73
CA THR A 117 1.81 2.57 -12.79
C THR A 117 2.51 3.87 -13.20
N PRO A 118 2.85 4.08 -14.48
CA PRO A 118 3.39 5.36 -14.95
C PRO A 118 2.29 6.42 -15.04
N PHE A 119 2.68 7.70 -14.88
CA PHE A 119 1.81 8.84 -15.16
C PHE A 119 2.59 9.96 -15.87
N ASP A 120 1.87 10.84 -16.58
CA ASP A 120 2.46 11.92 -17.37
C ASP A 120 2.23 13.32 -16.77
N SER A 121 1.32 13.46 -15.80
CA SER A 121 1.04 14.74 -15.14
C SER A 121 0.58 14.60 -13.70
N GLU A 122 0.78 15.65 -12.88
CA GLU A 122 0.29 15.73 -11.50
C GLU A 122 -1.22 15.46 -11.40
N GLU A 123 -2.00 15.99 -12.36
CA GLU A 123 -3.46 15.80 -12.42
C GLU A 123 -3.83 14.34 -12.66
N GLU A 124 -3.13 13.68 -13.56
CA GLU A 124 -3.32 12.27 -13.84
C GLU A 124 -2.95 11.41 -12.62
N ALA A 125 -1.82 11.69 -11.98
CA ALA A 125 -1.41 10.98 -10.76
C ALA A 125 -2.47 11.07 -9.67
N ILE A 126 -3.02 12.25 -9.41
CA ILE A 126 -4.08 12.46 -8.43
C ILE A 126 -5.36 11.72 -8.84
N SER A 127 -5.71 11.75 -10.12
CA SER A 127 -6.87 11.03 -10.64
C SER A 127 -6.74 9.52 -10.44
N ILE A 128 -5.62 8.93 -10.83
CA ILE A 128 -5.32 7.51 -10.67
C ILE A 128 -5.27 7.14 -9.18
N ALA A 129 -4.60 7.94 -8.35
CA ALA A 129 -4.49 7.68 -6.92
C ALA A 129 -5.87 7.63 -6.23
N ASN A 130 -6.77 8.52 -6.65
CA ASN A 130 -8.13 8.61 -6.10
C ASN A 130 -9.12 7.60 -6.70
N ASP A 131 -8.84 7.04 -7.87
CA ASP A 131 -9.70 6.04 -8.52
C ASP A 131 -9.43 4.64 -7.97
N THR A 132 -9.86 4.42 -6.73
CA THR A 132 -9.83 3.16 -5.99
C THR A 132 -11.02 3.14 -5.02
N PRO A 133 -11.55 1.95 -4.65
CA PRO A 133 -12.59 1.86 -3.62
C PRO A 133 -12.06 2.18 -2.21
N TYR A 134 -10.75 2.20 -2.01
CA TYR A 134 -10.10 2.43 -0.71
C TYR A 134 -9.62 3.86 -0.53
N GLY A 135 -9.24 4.18 0.70
CA GLY A 135 -8.69 5.49 1.06
C GLY A 135 -8.18 5.53 2.50
N LEU A 136 -7.35 4.54 2.91
CA LEU A 136 -6.78 4.51 4.24
C LEU A 136 -5.56 5.41 4.36
N ALA A 137 -4.53 5.12 3.58
CA ALA A 137 -3.28 5.86 3.58
C ALA A 137 -2.82 6.20 2.16
N ALA A 138 -2.08 7.29 2.03
CA ALA A 138 -1.38 7.70 0.82
C ALA A 138 0.01 8.21 1.18
N TYR A 139 0.93 8.12 0.21
CA TYR A 139 2.33 8.49 0.37
C TYR A 139 2.74 9.40 -0.78
N VAL A 140 3.39 10.53 -0.48
CA VAL A 140 3.86 11.49 -1.47
C VAL A 140 5.36 11.69 -1.29
N GLN A 141 6.11 11.45 -2.35
CA GLN A 141 7.56 11.68 -2.40
C GLN A 141 7.85 12.81 -3.39
N THR A 142 8.36 13.93 -2.92
CA THR A 142 8.76 15.07 -3.74
C THR A 142 9.68 16.01 -2.99
N SER A 143 10.62 16.63 -3.69
CA SER A 143 11.46 17.70 -3.14
C SER A 143 10.79 19.09 -3.18
N ASP A 144 9.66 19.24 -3.88
CA ASP A 144 8.90 20.47 -4.00
C ASP A 144 7.81 20.53 -2.90
N ALA A 145 8.00 21.38 -1.91
CA ALA A 145 7.07 21.55 -0.79
C ALA A 145 5.67 22.03 -1.24
N GLY A 146 5.61 22.91 -2.22
CA GLY A 146 4.33 23.37 -2.76
C GLY A 146 3.56 22.26 -3.49
N ARG A 147 4.27 21.37 -4.21
CA ARG A 147 3.68 20.16 -4.80
C ARG A 147 3.20 19.21 -3.71
N ALA A 148 4.01 18.97 -2.67
CA ALA A 148 3.62 18.12 -1.57
C ALA A 148 2.29 18.55 -0.94
N GLU A 149 2.15 19.83 -0.63
CA GLU A 149 0.93 20.41 -0.05
C GLU A 149 -0.28 20.29 -1.00
N ARG A 150 -0.12 20.69 -2.28
CA ARG A 150 -1.21 20.63 -3.27
C ARG A 150 -1.70 19.20 -3.50
N VAL A 151 -0.77 18.26 -3.66
CA VAL A 151 -1.10 16.85 -3.90
C VAL A 151 -1.74 16.24 -2.67
N ALA A 152 -1.14 16.42 -1.49
CA ALA A 152 -1.68 15.88 -0.24
C ALA A 152 -3.12 16.35 0.04
N ALA A 153 -3.41 17.64 -0.19
CA ALA A 153 -4.76 18.19 -0.01
C ALA A 153 -5.83 17.58 -0.94
N ARG A 154 -5.41 17.01 -2.07
CA ARG A 154 -6.30 16.44 -3.09
C ARG A 154 -6.43 14.91 -3.02
N LEU A 155 -5.54 14.23 -2.32
CA LEU A 155 -5.63 12.79 -2.13
C LEU A 155 -6.75 12.44 -1.15
N ARG A 156 -7.59 11.48 -1.53
CA ARG A 156 -8.74 11.03 -0.74
C ARG A 156 -8.36 9.83 0.12
N ALA A 157 -7.55 10.09 1.13
CA ALA A 157 -7.09 9.12 2.11
C ALA A 157 -7.19 9.71 3.53
N GLY A 158 -7.34 8.84 4.52
CA GLY A 158 -7.42 9.25 5.92
C GLY A 158 -6.11 9.78 6.46
N ALA A 159 -4.99 9.26 5.96
CA ALA A 159 -3.65 9.77 6.24
C ALA A 159 -2.87 9.99 4.93
N VAL A 160 -2.07 11.06 4.88
CA VAL A 160 -1.12 11.31 3.79
C VAL A 160 0.27 11.54 4.40
N HIS A 161 1.19 10.65 4.06
CA HIS A 161 2.58 10.71 4.51
C HIS A 161 3.44 11.39 3.46
N ILE A 162 4.14 12.45 3.83
CA ILE A 162 5.02 13.21 2.93
C ILE A 162 6.47 12.85 3.25
N ASN A 163 7.22 12.41 2.23
CA ASN A 163 8.64 12.11 2.30
C ASN A 163 9.03 11.18 3.48
N GLY A 164 8.21 10.14 3.71
CA GLY A 164 8.48 9.16 4.77
C GLY A 164 8.27 9.66 6.19
N ALA A 165 7.53 10.77 6.38
CA ALA A 165 7.23 11.27 7.70
C ALA A 165 6.50 10.22 8.55
N ALA A 166 7.00 10.02 9.77
CA ALA A 166 6.38 9.13 10.74
C ALA A 166 5.04 9.68 11.23
N VAL A 167 4.15 8.78 11.62
CA VAL A 167 2.88 9.15 12.27
C VAL A 167 3.17 9.78 13.63
N GLY A 168 2.61 10.97 13.86
CA GLY A 168 2.73 11.65 15.16
C GLY A 168 1.93 10.92 16.23
N TYR A 169 2.45 10.91 17.47
CA TYR A 169 1.72 10.34 18.60
C TYR A 169 0.38 11.07 18.81
N GLY A 170 -0.71 10.32 18.93
CA GLY A 170 -2.06 10.87 19.14
C GLY A 170 -2.72 11.45 17.88
N THR A 171 -2.16 11.24 16.69
CA THR A 171 -2.87 11.53 15.44
C THR A 171 -4.02 10.54 15.21
N PRO A 172 -5.18 11.00 14.71
CA PRO A 172 -6.27 10.11 14.38
C PRO A 172 -5.90 9.19 13.21
N PHE A 173 -6.24 7.91 13.31
CA PHE A 173 -6.08 6.91 12.26
C PHE A 173 -7.45 6.44 11.78
N GLY A 174 -7.62 6.29 10.48
CA GLY A 174 -8.84 5.81 9.85
C GLY A 174 -8.89 6.19 8.38
N GLY A 175 -9.90 5.73 7.67
CA GLY A 175 -9.97 5.79 6.22
C GLY A 175 -11.08 6.66 5.65
N TYR A 176 -11.10 6.66 4.32
CA TYR A 176 -12.18 7.15 3.47
C TYR A 176 -12.77 5.98 2.69
N LYS A 177 -13.94 6.17 2.11
CA LYS A 177 -14.59 5.19 1.22
C LYS A 177 -14.77 3.82 1.92
N GLN A 178 -14.39 2.72 1.27
CA GLN A 178 -14.52 1.36 1.83
C GLN A 178 -13.49 1.05 2.93
N SER A 179 -12.48 1.88 3.12
CA SER A 179 -11.57 1.77 4.26
C SER A 179 -12.18 2.21 5.58
N GLY A 180 -13.43 2.68 5.55
CA GLY A 180 -14.19 3.08 6.74
C GLY A 180 -14.16 4.58 7.00
N ASN A 181 -15.06 5.06 7.88
CA ASN A 181 -15.25 6.48 8.17
C ASN A 181 -14.89 6.87 9.60
N GLY A 182 -14.78 5.89 10.51
CA GLY A 182 -14.38 6.12 11.90
C GLY A 182 -12.94 6.59 12.03
N ARG A 183 -12.60 7.05 13.19
CA ARG A 183 -11.22 7.36 13.57
C ARG A 183 -10.90 6.71 14.91
N GLU A 184 -9.67 6.19 15.03
CA GLU A 184 -9.09 5.79 16.29
C GLU A 184 -7.89 6.67 16.61
N GLY A 185 -7.51 6.78 17.89
CA GLY A 185 -6.43 7.64 18.33
C GLY A 185 -6.79 9.13 18.45
N GLY A 186 -6.08 9.83 19.34
CA GLY A 186 -6.31 11.24 19.63
C GLY A 186 -7.72 11.57 20.15
N MET A 187 -8.06 12.85 20.12
CA MET A 187 -9.38 13.32 20.57
C MET A 187 -10.52 12.84 19.66
N MET A 188 -10.28 12.78 18.35
CA MET A 188 -11.29 12.31 17.40
C MET A 188 -11.67 10.85 17.63
N GLY A 189 -10.68 9.99 17.96
CA GLY A 189 -10.97 8.61 18.31
C GLY A 189 -11.70 8.45 19.64
N LEU A 190 -11.47 9.37 20.59
CA LEU A 190 -12.21 9.37 21.85
C LEU A 190 -13.69 9.73 21.65
N GLU A 191 -14.00 10.60 20.70
CA GLU A 191 -15.39 11.05 20.45
C GLU A 191 -16.32 9.89 20.09
N ASP A 192 -15.82 8.87 19.40
CA ASP A 192 -16.61 7.67 19.04
C ASP A 192 -17.05 6.84 20.28
N TYR A 193 -16.44 7.04 21.43
CA TYR A 193 -16.75 6.36 22.69
C TYR A 193 -17.55 7.23 23.68
N LEU A 194 -17.94 8.46 23.28
CA LEU A 194 -18.65 9.41 24.13
C LEU A 194 -20.11 9.55 23.71
N GLU A 195 -20.99 9.64 24.71
CA GLU A 195 -22.41 9.95 24.52
C GLU A 195 -22.64 11.45 24.52
N THR A 196 -23.24 11.97 23.45
CA THR A 196 -23.60 13.39 23.34
C THR A 196 -24.96 13.61 24.00
N LYS A 197 -25.04 14.54 24.97
CA LYS A 197 -26.28 14.98 25.60
C LYS A 197 -26.54 16.47 25.38
N THR A 198 -27.68 16.79 24.80
CA THR A 198 -28.12 18.18 24.64
C THR A 198 -29.00 18.58 25.81
N LEU A 199 -28.73 19.72 26.41
CA LEU A 199 -29.55 20.32 27.45
C LEU A 199 -30.26 21.55 26.89
N HIS A 200 -31.58 21.63 27.11
CA HIS A 200 -32.40 22.78 26.72
C HIS A 200 -32.98 23.40 27.98
N GLY A 201 -32.96 24.72 28.08
CA GLY A 201 -33.53 25.45 29.21
C GLY A 201 -32.65 26.61 29.67
N ILE A 202 -33.13 27.34 30.66
CA ILE A 202 -32.42 28.44 31.31
C ILE A 202 -32.00 27.95 32.70
N PHE A 203 -30.74 28.16 33.06
CA PHE A 203 -30.18 27.82 34.37
C PHE A 203 -29.82 29.10 35.12
#